data_34b51d775b72ebc766864670f518ecc3
#
_entry.id   34b51d775b72ebc766864670f518ecc3
#
_cell.length_a   1.000
_cell.length_b   1.000
_cell.length_c   1.000
_cell.angle_alpha   90.00
_cell.angle_beta   90.00
_cell.angle_gamma   90.00
#
_symmetry.space_group_name_H-M   'P 1'
#
loop_
_entity.id
_entity.type
_entity.pdbx_description
1 polymer ?
#
loop_
_entity_poly.entity_id
_entity_poly.type
_entity_poly.pdbx_seq_one_letter_code
_entity_poly.pdbx_strand_id
1 'polypeptide(L)'
;LILLLAAIFAPAGLRAATNERVVTDRYTGLAIGGFDPVAYFTEARPMLGQPDFELSEEGTVWRFRNEGNRASFAAHPEIYGPQFGGYDPVDVARGVAFAGNPRLWLIAGERLYLFGREETRDAFATAPAKYLPEARKRWPGVQDILAK
;
A
#
# COMPACT_ATOMS: atom_id res chain seq x y z
N LEU A 1 -33.94 -49.50 -13.65
CA LEU A 1 -33.45 -48.23 -14.23
C LEU A 1 -32.89 -47.38 -13.08
N ILE A 2 -31.55 -47.35 -12.90
CA ILE A 2 -30.87 -46.60 -11.85
C ILE A 2 -30.38 -45.30 -12.52
N LEU A 3 -30.97 -44.17 -12.09
CA LEU A 3 -30.50 -42.83 -12.46
C LEU A 3 -29.29 -42.48 -11.59
N LEU A 4 -28.09 -42.42 -12.22
CA LEU A 4 -26.89 -41.85 -11.57
C LEU A 4 -26.97 -40.34 -11.69
N LEU A 5 -27.16 -39.64 -10.56
CA LEU A 5 -27.04 -38.20 -10.47
C LEU A 5 -25.55 -37.84 -10.36
N ALA A 6 -24.97 -37.36 -11.44
CA ALA A 6 -23.60 -36.81 -11.43
C ALA A 6 -23.63 -35.42 -10.77
N ALA A 7 -23.11 -35.30 -9.56
CA ALA A 7 -22.91 -34.03 -8.92
C ALA A 7 -21.71 -33.33 -9.60
N ILE A 8 -21.98 -32.25 -10.31
CA ILE A 8 -20.95 -31.38 -10.90
C ILE A 8 -20.41 -30.52 -9.76
N PHE A 9 -19.24 -30.91 -9.23
CA PHE A 9 -18.46 -30.05 -8.34
C PHE A 9 -17.82 -28.95 -9.21
N ALA A 10 -18.36 -27.74 -9.15
CA ALA A 10 -17.66 -26.57 -9.67
C ALA A 10 -16.50 -26.26 -8.71
N PRO A 11 -15.26 -26.10 -9.20
CA PRO A 11 -14.18 -25.69 -8.34
C PRO A 11 -14.48 -24.28 -7.81
N ALA A 12 -14.61 -24.16 -6.49
CA ALA A 12 -14.59 -22.85 -5.83
C ALA A 12 -13.27 -22.20 -6.19
N GLY A 13 -13.29 -21.19 -7.05
CA GLY A 13 -12.10 -20.40 -7.36
C GLY A 13 -11.51 -19.91 -6.05
N LEU A 14 -10.26 -20.31 -5.75
CA LEU A 14 -9.47 -19.68 -4.71
C LEU A 14 -9.35 -18.19 -5.11
N ARG A 15 -10.17 -17.35 -4.49
CA ARG A 15 -9.87 -15.94 -4.41
C ARG A 15 -8.62 -15.84 -3.57
N ALA A 16 -7.50 -15.52 -4.19
CA ALA A 16 -6.33 -15.07 -3.45
C ALA A 16 -6.81 -13.96 -2.51
N ALA A 17 -6.65 -14.18 -1.21
CA ALA A 17 -6.91 -13.14 -0.24
C ALA A 17 -5.94 -12.01 -0.55
N THR A 18 -6.45 -10.94 -1.17
CA THR A 18 -5.69 -9.71 -1.35
C THR A 18 -5.39 -9.18 0.03
N ASN A 19 -4.13 -9.14 0.42
CA ASN A 19 -3.72 -8.47 1.64
C ASN A 19 -3.90 -6.97 1.43
N GLU A 20 -5.04 -6.44 1.85
CA GLU A 20 -5.39 -5.04 1.68
C GLU A 20 -4.67 -4.10 2.66
N ARG A 21 -3.78 -4.60 3.52
CA ARG A 21 -2.98 -3.79 4.45
C ARG A 21 -2.03 -2.83 3.75
N VAL A 22 -1.68 -3.13 2.51
CA VAL A 22 -0.91 -2.26 1.62
C VAL A 22 -1.79 -1.95 0.41
N VAL A 23 -1.83 -0.69 0.02
CA VAL A 23 -2.52 -0.27 -1.21
C VAL A 23 -1.89 -1.00 -2.40
N THR A 24 -2.69 -1.82 -3.05
CA THR A 24 -2.27 -2.71 -4.14
C THR A 24 -3.12 -2.46 -5.36
N ASP A 25 -2.49 -2.39 -6.51
CA ASP A 25 -3.21 -2.30 -7.79
C ASP A 25 -3.98 -3.60 -8.04
N ARG A 26 -5.28 -3.48 -8.26
CA ARG A 26 -6.19 -4.63 -8.39
C ARG A 26 -5.93 -5.50 -9.62
N TYR A 27 -5.29 -4.94 -10.65
CA TYR A 27 -5.04 -5.63 -11.92
C TYR A 27 -3.66 -6.29 -11.95
N THR A 28 -2.65 -5.63 -11.40
CA THR A 28 -1.26 -6.10 -11.41
C THR A 28 -0.85 -6.83 -10.14
N GLY A 29 -1.55 -6.60 -9.03
CA GLY A 29 -1.16 -7.11 -7.71
C GLY A 29 0.06 -6.41 -7.11
N LEU A 30 0.50 -5.31 -7.71
CA LEU A 30 1.70 -4.60 -7.26
C LEU A 30 1.38 -3.58 -6.17
N ALA A 31 2.22 -3.56 -5.15
CA ALA A 31 2.16 -2.55 -4.11
C ALA A 31 2.30 -1.15 -4.71
N ILE A 32 1.46 -0.23 -4.26
CA ILE A 32 1.41 1.16 -4.71
C ILE A 32 1.52 1.32 -6.24
N GLY A 33 0.85 0.44 -6.99
CA GLY A 33 0.81 0.51 -8.45
C GLY A 33 2.14 0.25 -9.16
N GLY A 34 3.11 -0.39 -8.49
CA GLY A 34 4.43 -0.68 -9.03
C GLY A 34 5.42 0.48 -8.98
N PHE A 35 5.09 1.56 -8.29
CA PHE A 35 6.05 2.64 -8.03
C PHE A 35 7.11 2.18 -7.02
N ASP A 36 8.34 2.65 -7.21
CA ASP A 36 9.47 2.38 -6.32
C ASP A 36 9.37 3.26 -5.05
N PRO A 37 9.14 2.68 -3.86
CA PRO A 37 8.99 3.47 -2.65
C PRO A 37 10.28 4.19 -2.23
N VAL A 38 11.47 3.68 -2.59
CA VAL A 38 12.75 4.30 -2.28
C VAL A 38 13.02 5.51 -3.16
N ALA A 39 12.51 5.52 -4.40
CA ALA A 39 12.72 6.61 -5.34
C ALA A 39 12.18 7.96 -4.86
N TYR A 40 11.13 7.98 -4.04
CA TYR A 40 10.64 9.22 -3.42
C TYR A 40 11.71 9.90 -2.56
N PHE A 41 12.57 9.12 -1.92
CA PHE A 41 13.66 9.63 -1.08
C PHE A 41 14.91 9.98 -1.89
N THR A 42 15.22 9.18 -2.91
CA THR A 42 16.47 9.34 -3.69
C THR A 42 16.32 10.28 -4.89
N GLU A 43 15.13 10.30 -5.51
CA GLU A 43 14.84 11.05 -6.74
C GLU A 43 13.86 12.20 -6.53
N ALA A 44 13.24 12.29 -5.33
CA ALA A 44 12.22 13.29 -4.97
C ALA A 44 11.04 13.33 -5.97
N ARG A 45 10.64 12.18 -6.49
CA ARG A 45 9.51 12.04 -7.42
C ARG A 45 9.01 10.60 -7.49
N PRO A 46 7.74 10.38 -7.86
CA PRO A 46 7.24 9.03 -8.12
C PRO A 46 7.88 8.46 -9.40
N MET A 47 8.42 7.25 -9.29
CA MET A 47 9.04 6.54 -10.40
C MET A 47 8.62 5.07 -10.37
N LEU A 48 8.22 4.54 -11.53
CA LEU A 48 7.90 3.12 -11.67
C LEU A 48 9.15 2.26 -11.48
N GLY A 49 8.99 1.18 -10.73
CA GLY A 49 10.00 0.14 -10.62
C GLY A 49 10.05 -0.74 -11.87
N GLN A 50 11.02 -1.65 -11.90
CA GLN A 50 11.29 -2.57 -13.01
C GLN A 50 10.89 -4.00 -12.60
N PRO A 51 10.39 -4.82 -13.52
CA PRO A 51 10.08 -6.24 -13.23
C PRO A 51 11.28 -7.06 -12.75
N ASP A 52 12.50 -6.66 -13.14
CA ASP A 52 13.73 -7.35 -12.75
C ASP A 52 14.09 -7.16 -11.26
N PHE A 53 13.52 -6.16 -10.60
CA PHE A 53 13.80 -5.82 -9.22
C PHE A 53 12.53 -5.87 -8.37
N GLU A 54 12.13 -7.05 -7.97
CA GLU A 54 10.94 -7.30 -7.15
C GLU A 54 11.31 -7.84 -5.77
N LEU A 55 10.44 -7.58 -4.80
CA LEU A 55 10.50 -8.14 -3.46
C LEU A 55 9.08 -8.39 -2.96
N SER A 56 8.84 -9.57 -2.41
CA SER A 56 7.60 -9.85 -1.66
C SER A 56 7.79 -9.43 -0.21
N GLU A 57 6.97 -8.51 0.25
CA GLU A 57 6.96 -8.02 1.62
C GLU A 57 5.51 -7.75 2.05
N GLU A 58 5.15 -8.16 3.26
CA GLU A 58 3.79 -8.02 3.79
C GLU A 58 2.68 -8.58 2.88
N GLY A 59 2.98 -9.67 2.17
CA GLY A 59 2.01 -10.38 1.31
C GLY A 59 1.74 -9.71 -0.03
N THR A 60 2.50 -8.72 -0.41
CA THR A 60 2.39 -8.07 -1.72
C THR A 60 3.74 -7.93 -2.41
N VAL A 61 3.74 -7.68 -3.71
CA VAL A 61 4.96 -7.55 -4.53
C VAL A 61 5.27 -6.07 -4.74
N TRP A 62 6.49 -5.71 -4.36
CA TRP A 62 7.06 -4.37 -4.54
C TRP A 62 8.02 -4.36 -5.72
N ARG A 63 8.04 -3.28 -6.48
CA ARG A 63 8.99 -3.07 -7.59
C ARG A 63 9.91 -1.91 -7.31
N PHE A 64 11.17 -2.07 -7.75
CA PHE A 64 12.23 -1.10 -7.53
C PHE A 64 12.89 -0.76 -8.87
N ARG A 65 13.54 0.39 -8.93
CA ARG A 65 14.25 0.83 -10.13
C ARG A 65 15.58 0.13 -10.34
N ASN A 66 16.20 -0.31 -9.25
CA ASN A 66 17.51 -0.94 -9.24
C ASN A 66 17.70 -1.81 -7.99
N GLU A 67 18.79 -2.57 -7.99
CA GLU A 67 19.14 -3.46 -6.88
C GLU A 67 19.40 -2.71 -5.57
N GLY A 68 20.02 -1.53 -5.64
CA GLY A 68 20.31 -0.72 -4.45
C GLY A 68 19.03 -0.28 -3.72
N ASN A 69 18.02 0.15 -4.46
CA ASN A 69 16.72 0.51 -3.89
C ASN A 69 16.01 -0.71 -3.29
N ARG A 70 16.04 -1.85 -3.97
CA ARG A 70 15.51 -3.11 -3.44
C ARG A 70 16.18 -3.50 -2.12
N ALA A 71 17.50 -3.44 -2.06
CA ALA A 71 18.27 -3.75 -0.86
C ALA A 71 17.99 -2.78 0.29
N SER A 72 17.86 -1.48 0.00
CA SER A 72 17.51 -0.46 0.99
C SER A 72 16.12 -0.71 1.59
N PHE A 73 15.15 -1.04 0.77
CA PHE A 73 13.80 -1.37 1.23
C PHE A 73 13.80 -2.66 2.06
N ALA A 74 14.49 -3.70 1.61
CA ALA A 74 14.59 -4.97 2.34
C ALA A 74 15.18 -4.79 3.74
N ALA A 75 16.17 -3.89 3.88
CA ALA A 75 16.80 -3.59 5.16
C ALA A 75 15.91 -2.73 6.08
N HIS A 76 15.12 -1.80 5.52
CA HIS A 76 14.35 -0.81 6.26
C HIS A 76 12.96 -0.55 5.64
N PRO A 77 12.09 -1.57 5.55
CA PRO A 77 10.76 -1.39 4.97
C PRO A 77 9.90 -0.38 5.77
N GLU A 78 10.13 -0.27 7.07
CA GLU A 78 9.44 0.67 7.96
C GLU A 78 9.77 2.14 7.67
N ILE A 79 10.91 2.41 7.03
CA ILE A 79 11.33 3.75 6.62
C ILE A 79 10.83 4.05 5.21
N TYR A 80 11.16 3.18 4.27
CA TYR A 80 10.91 3.41 2.84
C TYR A 80 9.49 3.07 2.39
N GLY A 81 8.83 2.15 3.07
CA GLY A 81 7.43 1.88 2.80
C GLY A 81 6.54 3.06 3.16
N PRO A 82 5.49 3.33 2.38
CA PRO A 82 4.55 4.38 2.73
C PRO A 82 3.89 4.07 4.08
N GLN A 83 3.76 5.08 4.91
CA GLN A 83 3.08 4.95 6.19
C GLN A 83 1.61 4.57 5.98
N PHE A 84 1.03 3.85 6.92
CA PHE A 84 -0.35 3.34 6.83
C PHE A 84 -0.60 2.51 5.55
N GLY A 85 0.39 1.74 5.12
CA GLY A 85 0.28 0.90 3.94
C GLY A 85 0.00 1.66 2.62
N GLY A 86 0.20 2.97 2.60
CA GLY A 86 -0.12 3.82 1.46
C GLY A 86 -1.55 4.37 1.46
N TYR A 87 -2.32 4.15 2.53
CA TYR A 87 -3.62 4.80 2.71
C TYR A 87 -3.44 6.25 3.17
N ASP A 88 -4.38 7.10 2.80
CA ASP A 88 -4.37 8.53 3.11
C ASP A 88 -4.42 8.76 4.62
N PRO A 89 -3.38 9.37 5.23
CA PRO A 89 -3.30 9.53 6.68
C PRO A 89 -4.39 10.42 7.27
N VAL A 90 -4.94 11.37 6.50
CA VAL A 90 -6.04 12.23 6.95
C VAL A 90 -7.33 11.41 7.08
N ASP A 91 -7.56 10.49 6.15
CA ASP A 91 -8.71 9.59 6.21
C ASP A 91 -8.52 8.51 7.29
N VAL A 92 -7.31 7.96 7.44
CA VAL A 92 -7.00 7.03 8.54
C VAL A 92 -7.26 7.67 9.91
N ALA A 93 -6.93 8.95 10.08
CA ALA A 93 -7.24 9.69 11.31
C ALA A 93 -8.74 9.77 11.62
N ARG A 94 -9.60 9.59 10.60
CA ARG A 94 -11.06 9.47 10.76
C ARG A 94 -11.55 8.03 10.86
N GLY A 95 -10.64 7.05 10.81
CA GLY A 95 -10.97 5.63 10.81
C GLY A 95 -11.43 5.09 9.45
N VAL A 96 -11.08 5.75 8.37
CA VAL A 96 -11.46 5.40 7.00
C VAL A 96 -10.23 4.99 6.20
N ALA A 97 -10.30 3.87 5.49
CA ALA A 97 -9.30 3.43 4.53
C ALA A 97 -9.62 4.03 3.16
N PHE A 98 -8.90 5.07 2.79
CA PHE A 98 -8.95 5.65 1.46
C PHE A 98 -7.56 5.48 0.80
N ALA A 99 -7.50 4.74 -0.30
CA ALA A 99 -6.23 4.44 -0.96
C ALA A 99 -5.53 5.71 -1.43
N GLY A 100 -4.25 5.85 -1.09
CA GLY A 100 -3.40 6.91 -1.60
C GLY A 100 -3.08 6.69 -3.08
N ASN A 101 -2.93 7.81 -3.78
CA ASN A 101 -2.40 7.84 -5.15
C ASN A 101 -0.88 8.01 -5.07
N PRO A 102 -0.08 7.14 -5.68
CA PRO A 102 1.38 7.26 -5.67
C PRO A 102 1.94 8.58 -6.22
N ARG A 103 1.13 9.31 -6.98
CA ARG A 103 1.49 10.65 -7.52
C ARG A 103 1.17 11.80 -6.57
N LEU A 104 0.40 11.55 -5.52
CA LEU A 104 0.07 12.51 -4.48
C LEU A 104 0.79 12.11 -3.19
N TRP A 105 1.96 12.65 -2.98
CA TRP A 105 2.88 12.19 -1.95
C TRP A 105 3.51 13.33 -1.15
N LEU A 106 4.06 12.98 -0.01
CA LEU A 106 4.83 13.88 0.83
C LEU A 106 5.82 13.08 1.68
N ILE A 107 7.02 13.59 1.87
CA ILE A 107 7.92 13.13 2.92
C ILE A 107 7.87 14.14 4.06
N ALA A 108 7.50 13.69 5.23
CA ALA A 108 7.45 14.48 6.45
C ALA A 108 8.06 13.67 7.60
N GLY A 109 8.99 14.28 8.36
CA GLY A 109 9.69 13.57 9.43
C GLY A 109 10.40 12.31 8.94
N GLU A 110 11.00 12.36 7.76
CA GLU A 110 11.71 11.24 7.13
C GLU A 110 10.83 10.00 6.86
N ARG A 111 9.54 10.21 6.67
CA ARG A 111 8.58 9.14 6.33
C ARG A 111 7.77 9.52 5.10
N LEU A 112 7.44 8.52 4.30
CA LEU A 112 6.63 8.68 3.10
C LEU A 112 5.14 8.55 3.42
N TYR A 113 4.35 9.48 2.92
CA TYR A 113 2.89 9.46 2.98
C TYR A 113 2.32 9.58 1.58
N LEU A 114 1.27 8.81 1.30
CA LEU A 114 0.50 8.90 0.06
C LEU A 114 -0.90 9.42 0.37
N PHE A 115 -1.45 10.20 -0.54
CA PHE A 115 -2.74 10.85 -0.34
C PHE A 115 -3.70 10.48 -1.46
N GLY A 116 -4.97 10.36 -1.16
CA GLY A 116 -6.00 10.07 -2.14
C GLY A 116 -6.46 11.31 -2.91
N ARG A 117 -6.24 12.50 -2.33
CA ARG A 117 -6.70 13.79 -2.88
C ARG A 117 -5.67 14.87 -2.59
N GLU A 118 -5.64 15.91 -3.45
CA GLU A 118 -4.77 17.07 -3.22
C GLU A 118 -5.13 17.81 -1.94
N GLU A 119 -6.41 17.91 -1.62
CA GLU A 119 -6.91 18.60 -0.43
C GLU A 119 -6.38 17.97 0.87
N THR A 120 -6.35 16.65 0.96
CA THR A 120 -5.82 15.96 2.14
C THR A 120 -4.31 16.07 2.24
N ARG A 121 -3.60 16.01 1.10
CA ARG A 121 -2.15 16.26 1.05
C ARG A 121 -1.82 17.67 1.56
N ASP A 122 -2.51 18.68 1.08
CA ASP A 122 -2.24 20.08 1.43
C ASP A 122 -2.58 20.36 2.89
N ALA A 123 -3.69 19.80 3.39
CA ALA A 123 -4.07 19.89 4.80
C ALA A 123 -3.03 19.24 5.71
N PHE A 124 -2.56 18.04 5.35
CA PHE A 124 -1.52 17.33 6.09
C PHE A 124 -0.18 18.08 6.07
N ALA A 125 0.23 18.61 4.92
CA ALA A 125 1.47 19.37 4.77
C ALA A 125 1.53 20.58 5.70
N THR A 126 0.39 21.23 5.95
CA THR A 126 0.28 22.39 6.83
C THR A 126 0.43 22.02 8.30
N ALA A 127 -0.08 20.88 8.74
CA ALA A 127 -0.11 20.48 10.13
C ALA A 127 -0.11 18.94 10.30
N PRO A 128 1.02 18.26 10.05
CA PRO A 128 1.09 16.80 10.21
C PRO A 128 0.74 16.32 11.63
N ALA A 129 1.15 17.08 12.64
CA ALA A 129 0.89 16.75 14.03
C ALA A 129 -0.60 16.79 14.42
N LYS A 130 -1.45 17.41 13.60
CA LYS A 130 -2.90 17.40 13.79
C LYS A 130 -3.51 16.03 13.48
N TYR A 131 -2.92 15.30 12.52
CA TYR A 131 -3.49 14.04 12.00
C TYR A 131 -2.78 12.80 12.51
N LEU A 132 -1.45 12.83 12.65
CA LEU A 132 -0.64 11.65 12.92
C LEU A 132 -0.99 10.92 14.21
N PRO A 133 -1.18 11.58 15.36
CA PRO A 133 -1.53 10.88 16.61
C PRO A 133 -2.82 10.08 16.47
N GLU A 134 -3.84 10.66 15.89
CA GLU A 134 -5.14 10.01 15.70
C GLU A 134 -5.06 8.91 14.63
N ALA A 135 -4.34 9.14 13.54
CA ALA A 135 -4.11 8.14 12.50
C ALA A 135 -3.41 6.90 13.08
N ARG A 136 -2.35 7.09 13.86
CA ARG A 136 -1.64 5.97 14.52
C ARG A 136 -2.52 5.20 15.49
N LYS A 137 -3.36 5.90 16.24
CA LYS A 137 -4.30 5.30 17.18
C LYS A 137 -5.34 4.43 16.47
N ARG A 138 -5.84 4.90 15.33
CA ARG A 138 -6.91 4.22 14.58
C ARG A 138 -6.42 3.16 13.61
N TRP A 139 -5.17 3.22 13.21
CA TRP A 139 -4.62 2.35 12.18
C TRP A 139 -4.82 0.85 12.45
N PRO A 140 -4.58 0.31 13.68
CA PRO A 140 -4.83 -1.10 13.94
C PRO A 140 -6.26 -1.54 13.64
N GLY A 141 -7.26 -0.75 14.03
CA GLY A 141 -8.66 -1.03 13.74
C GLY A 141 -9.01 -0.96 12.25
N VAL A 142 -8.40 -0.02 11.53
CA VAL A 142 -8.53 0.09 10.07
C VAL A 142 -7.92 -1.14 9.38
N GLN A 143 -6.74 -1.57 9.80
CA GLN A 143 -6.10 -2.80 9.29
C GLN A 143 -6.98 -4.04 9.50
N ASP A 144 -7.62 -4.16 10.65
CA ASP A 144 -8.49 -5.31 10.95
C ASP A 144 -9.71 -5.39 10.01
N ILE A 145 -10.22 -4.25 9.57
CA ILE A 145 -11.30 -4.19 8.58
C ILE A 145 -10.79 -4.59 7.19
N LEU A 146 -9.59 -4.14 6.82
CA LEU A 146 -8.98 -4.43 5.51
C LEU A 146 -8.55 -5.90 5.36
N ALA A 147 -8.16 -6.54 6.45
CA ALA A 147 -7.66 -7.92 6.45
C ALA A 147 -8.77 -9.00 6.40
N LYS A 148 -10.02 -8.63 6.36
CA LYS A 148 -11.18 -9.53 6.24
C LYS A 148 -11.66 -9.60 4.81
#